data_883d37dd5f51a2076f5f90a94e935bc4
#
_entry.id   883d37dd5f51a2076f5f90a94e935bc4
#
_cell.length_a   1.000
_cell.length_b   1.000
_cell.length_c   1.000
_cell.angle_alpha   90.00
_cell.angle_beta   90.00
_cell.angle_gamma   90.00
#
_symmetry.space_group_name_H-M   'P 1'
#
loop_
_entity.id
_entity.type
_entity.pdbx_description
1 polymer ?
#
loop_
_entity_poly.entity_id
_entity_poly.type
_entity_poly.pdbx_seq_one_letter_code
_entity_poly.pdbx_strand_id
1 'polypeptide(L)'
;MAKIIVRNQTIKTLTKDGVDYICITDIARQKNPAEPKDVVKNWLRSKNTLEYLGLWEQLNNPNFKGVEFDPLLKEAGSNAFTMSPTRWVELTNAVGIVCKNGANGGTYAQRDIAFKFAS
;
A
#
# COMPACT_ATOMS: atom_id res chain seq x y z
N MET A 1 1.37 0.53 19.92
CA MET A 1 0.81 0.30 18.59
C MET A 1 -0.50 -0.46 18.70
N ALA A 2 -1.52 -0.01 18.00
CA ALA A 2 -2.81 -0.66 18.01
C ALA A 2 -2.84 -1.88 17.08
N LYS A 3 -3.84 -2.72 17.28
CA LYS A 3 -4.02 -3.92 16.46
C LYS A 3 -5.50 -4.29 16.40
N ILE A 4 -5.87 -4.97 15.31
CA ILE A 4 -7.20 -5.57 15.16
C ILE A 4 -7.03 -7.06 14.89
N ILE A 5 -8.08 -7.84 15.13
CA ILE A 5 -8.04 -9.29 14.92
C ILE A 5 -9.03 -9.64 13.82
N VAL A 6 -8.54 -10.28 12.76
CA VAL A 6 -9.34 -10.73 11.63
C VAL A 6 -9.07 -12.20 11.42
N ARG A 7 -10.12 -13.04 11.45
CA ARG A 7 -10.01 -14.50 11.26
C ARG A 7 -8.96 -15.12 12.18
N ASN A 8 -8.97 -14.73 13.44
CA ASN A 8 -8.02 -15.18 14.46
C ASN A 8 -6.56 -14.74 14.20
N GLN A 9 -6.34 -13.78 13.32
CA GLN A 9 -5.02 -13.20 13.08
C GLN A 9 -4.97 -11.77 13.54
N THR A 10 -3.82 -11.40 14.11
CA THR A 10 -3.57 -10.03 14.56
C THR A 10 -3.08 -9.19 13.38
N ILE A 11 -3.77 -8.09 13.14
CA ILE A 11 -3.39 -7.12 12.11
C ILE A 11 -2.93 -5.85 12.84
N LYS A 12 -1.67 -5.46 12.63
CA LYS A 12 -1.13 -4.25 13.25
C LYS A 12 -1.74 -3.01 12.61
N THR A 13 -1.97 -1.99 13.41
CA THR A 13 -2.42 -0.68 12.94
C THR A 13 -1.53 0.41 13.53
N LEU A 14 -1.57 1.59 12.93
CA LEU A 14 -0.93 2.77 13.48
C LEU A 14 -1.74 4.01 13.13
N THR A 15 -1.56 5.07 13.91
CA THR A 15 -2.16 6.37 13.62
C THR A 15 -1.03 7.37 13.41
N LYS A 16 -1.10 8.13 12.33
CA LYS A 16 -0.12 9.15 11.99
C LYS A 16 -0.86 10.39 11.50
N ASP A 17 -0.62 11.52 12.15
CA ASP A 17 -1.23 12.80 11.80
C ASP A 17 -2.76 12.71 11.73
N GLY A 18 -3.37 11.96 12.66
CA GLY A 18 -4.82 11.79 12.73
C GLY A 18 -5.40 10.80 11.72
N VAL A 19 -4.57 10.12 10.95
CA VAL A 19 -4.99 9.15 9.93
C VAL A 19 -4.68 7.74 10.40
N ASP A 20 -5.65 6.83 10.28
CA ASP A 20 -5.47 5.43 10.64
C ASP A 20 -4.90 4.64 9.46
N TYR A 21 -3.86 3.86 9.75
CA TYR A 21 -3.20 2.98 8.78
C TYR A 21 -3.28 1.53 9.27
N ILE A 22 -3.49 0.61 8.34
CA ILE A 22 -3.63 -0.81 8.61
C ILE A 22 -2.50 -1.55 7.90
N CYS A 23 -1.86 -2.50 8.58
CA CYS A 23 -0.74 -3.26 8.02
C CYS A 23 -1.25 -4.25 6.96
N ILE A 24 -1.08 -3.91 5.69
CA ILE A 24 -1.51 -4.78 4.60
C ILE A 24 -0.59 -5.99 4.44
N THR A 25 0.64 -5.93 4.96
CA THR A 25 1.52 -7.10 5.00
C THR A 25 0.91 -8.20 5.88
N ASP A 26 0.32 -7.83 7.01
CA ASP A 26 -0.36 -8.80 7.88
C ASP A 26 -1.59 -9.41 7.19
N ILE A 27 -2.34 -8.61 6.44
CA ILE A 27 -3.46 -9.11 5.63
C ILE A 27 -2.95 -10.08 4.56
N ALA A 28 -1.84 -9.73 3.91
CA ALA A 28 -1.24 -10.55 2.85
C ALA A 28 -0.81 -11.94 3.37
N ARG A 29 -0.41 -12.04 4.65
CA ARG A 29 -0.05 -13.33 5.24
C ARG A 29 -1.19 -14.33 5.26
N GLN A 30 -2.41 -13.87 5.24
CA GLN A 30 -3.57 -14.77 5.16
C GLN A 30 -3.67 -15.43 3.78
N LYS A 31 -3.20 -14.75 2.74
CA LYS A 31 -3.21 -15.29 1.37
C LYS A 31 -1.97 -16.10 1.06
N ASN A 32 -0.81 -15.66 1.54
CA ASN A 32 0.47 -16.33 1.30
C ASN A 32 1.35 -16.18 2.54
N PRO A 33 1.28 -17.11 3.49
CA PRO A 33 2.07 -17.03 4.73
C PRO A 33 3.57 -17.04 4.50
N ALA A 34 4.04 -17.70 3.44
CA ALA A 34 5.47 -17.81 3.16
C ALA A 34 6.04 -16.52 2.57
N GLU A 35 5.29 -15.86 1.68
CA GLU A 35 5.76 -14.70 0.94
C GLU A 35 4.70 -13.59 0.88
N PRO A 36 4.34 -12.99 2.03
CA PRO A 36 3.32 -11.95 2.06
C PRO A 36 3.71 -10.70 1.27
N LYS A 37 5.01 -10.40 1.17
CA LYS A 37 5.49 -9.24 0.40
C LYS A 37 5.21 -9.39 -1.08
N ASP A 38 5.21 -10.61 -1.60
CA ASP A 38 4.90 -10.84 -3.02
C ASP A 38 3.44 -10.51 -3.33
N VAL A 39 2.53 -10.78 -2.40
CA VAL A 39 1.12 -10.42 -2.57
C VAL A 39 0.98 -8.90 -2.73
N VAL A 40 1.68 -8.14 -1.90
CA VAL A 40 1.65 -6.67 -1.96
C VAL A 40 2.26 -6.17 -3.27
N LYS A 41 3.40 -6.71 -3.69
CA LYS A 41 4.05 -6.32 -4.95
C LYS A 41 3.18 -6.63 -6.16
N ASN A 42 2.56 -7.80 -6.18
CA ASN A 42 1.67 -8.18 -7.28
C ASN A 42 0.45 -7.26 -7.36
N TRP A 43 -0.09 -6.86 -6.22
CA TRP A 43 -1.19 -5.91 -6.17
C TRP A 43 -0.77 -4.55 -6.74
N LEU A 44 0.44 -4.09 -6.42
CA LEU A 44 0.95 -2.79 -6.91
C LEU A 44 1.29 -2.80 -8.39
N ARG A 45 1.42 -3.96 -9.03
CA ARG A 45 1.66 -4.05 -10.47
C ARG A 45 0.40 -3.78 -11.29
N SER A 46 -0.75 -3.89 -10.69
CA SER A 46 -2.03 -3.76 -11.38
C SER A 46 -2.31 -2.29 -11.74
N LYS A 47 -2.73 -2.07 -12.97
CA LYS A 47 -3.15 -0.75 -13.42
C LYS A 47 -4.32 -0.22 -12.59
N ASN A 48 -5.30 -1.09 -12.30
CA ASN A 48 -6.44 -0.71 -11.47
C ASN A 48 -6.01 -0.24 -10.09
N THR A 49 -5.04 -0.92 -9.50
CA THR A 49 -4.51 -0.53 -8.19
C THR A 49 -3.87 0.85 -8.26
N LEU A 50 -3.01 1.08 -9.25
CA LEU A 50 -2.32 2.36 -9.37
C LEU A 50 -3.30 3.50 -9.69
N GLU A 51 -4.32 3.25 -10.50
CA GLU A 51 -5.37 4.24 -10.75
C GLU A 51 -6.07 4.64 -9.44
N TYR A 52 -6.41 3.66 -8.62
CA TYR A 52 -7.05 3.91 -7.32
C TYR A 52 -6.13 4.69 -6.39
N LEU A 53 -4.88 4.24 -6.27
CA LEU A 53 -3.90 4.91 -5.40
C LEU A 53 -3.64 6.35 -5.83
N GLY A 54 -3.49 6.56 -7.14
CA GLY A 54 -3.27 7.90 -7.68
C GLY A 54 -4.45 8.81 -7.43
N LEU A 55 -5.66 8.33 -7.61
CA LEU A 55 -6.88 9.11 -7.34
C LEU A 55 -6.97 9.47 -5.85
N TRP A 56 -6.73 8.49 -4.98
CA TRP A 56 -6.76 8.74 -3.54
C TRP A 56 -5.74 9.82 -3.15
N GLU A 57 -4.53 9.74 -3.69
CA GLU A 57 -3.48 10.72 -3.39
C GLU A 57 -3.86 12.11 -3.91
N GLN A 58 -4.37 12.19 -5.13
CA GLN A 58 -4.79 13.48 -5.70
C GLN A 58 -5.87 14.16 -4.86
N LEU A 59 -6.76 13.38 -4.26
CA LEU A 59 -7.83 13.91 -3.43
C LEU A 59 -7.37 14.27 -2.01
N ASN A 60 -6.32 13.65 -1.50
CA ASN A 60 -5.94 13.74 -0.08
C ASN A 60 -4.53 14.25 0.16
N ASN A 61 -3.71 14.40 -0.87
CA ASN A 61 -2.29 14.75 -0.71
C ASN A 61 -1.90 15.88 -1.66
N PRO A 62 -1.82 17.13 -1.18
CA PRO A 62 -1.47 18.25 -2.03
C PRO A 62 -0.03 18.19 -2.58
N ASN A 63 0.82 17.35 -1.98
CA ASN A 63 2.22 17.21 -2.39
C ASN A 63 2.47 15.98 -3.26
N PHE A 64 1.41 15.34 -3.73
CA PHE A 64 1.54 14.18 -4.61
C PHE A 64 2.14 14.58 -5.96
N LYS A 65 3.12 13.80 -6.41
CA LYS A 65 3.83 14.09 -7.66
C LYS A 65 3.12 13.45 -8.86
N GLY A 66 2.09 14.12 -9.35
CA GLY A 66 1.30 13.63 -10.48
C GLY A 66 2.09 13.46 -11.77
N VAL A 67 3.09 14.31 -12.01
CA VAL A 67 3.97 14.20 -13.18
C VAL A 67 4.76 12.89 -13.15
N GLU A 68 5.24 12.49 -11.96
CA GLU A 68 5.95 11.22 -11.79
C GLU A 68 5.00 10.02 -11.85
N PHE A 69 3.75 10.21 -11.46
CA PHE A 69 2.74 9.16 -11.47
C PHE A 69 2.31 8.75 -12.89
N ASP A 70 2.16 9.72 -13.79
CA ASP A 70 1.63 9.45 -15.14
C ASP A 70 2.40 8.36 -15.90
N PRO A 71 3.75 8.40 -15.98
CA PRO A 71 4.48 7.34 -16.67
C PRO A 71 4.33 5.97 -15.99
N LEU A 72 4.22 5.95 -14.67
CA LEU A 72 4.03 4.70 -13.93
C LEU A 72 2.68 4.06 -14.29
N LEU A 73 1.63 4.87 -14.40
CA LEU A 73 0.31 4.39 -14.75
C LEU A 73 0.29 3.80 -16.18
N LYS A 74 1.02 4.42 -17.11
CA LYS A 74 1.11 3.91 -18.48
C LYS A 74 1.80 2.55 -18.55
N GLU A 75 2.79 2.30 -17.70
CA GLU A 75 3.54 1.04 -17.69
C GLU A 75 2.83 -0.05 -16.88
N ALA A 76 1.95 0.33 -15.97
CA ALA A 76 1.30 -0.62 -15.07
C ALA A 76 0.52 -1.68 -15.87
N GLY A 77 0.59 -2.92 -15.38
CA GLY A 77 -0.06 -4.06 -16.02
C GLY A 77 0.78 -4.74 -17.08
N SER A 78 1.89 -4.14 -17.54
CA SER A 78 2.80 -4.83 -18.47
C SER A 78 3.62 -5.89 -17.73
N ASN A 79 4.09 -6.91 -18.45
CA ASN A 79 4.85 -8.00 -17.85
C ASN A 79 6.18 -7.53 -17.22
N ALA A 80 6.77 -6.48 -17.76
CA ALA A 80 8.05 -5.95 -17.28
C ALA A 80 7.88 -5.00 -16.10
N PHE A 81 6.66 -4.53 -15.83
CA PHE A 81 6.43 -3.55 -14.79
C PHE A 81 6.47 -4.19 -13.41
N THR A 82 7.24 -3.59 -12.51
CA THR A 82 7.26 -3.97 -11.09
C THR A 82 7.14 -2.72 -10.24
N MET A 83 6.56 -2.88 -9.04
CA MET A 83 6.43 -1.77 -8.10
C MET A 83 6.53 -2.31 -6.68
N SER A 84 7.33 -1.63 -5.86
CA SER A 84 7.38 -1.90 -4.43
C SER A 84 6.73 -0.74 -3.67
N PRO A 85 6.26 -0.98 -2.43
CA PRO A 85 5.71 0.10 -1.61
C PRO A 85 6.69 1.25 -1.41
N THR A 86 7.95 0.96 -1.14
CA THR A 86 8.98 1.97 -0.93
C THR A 86 9.18 2.82 -2.18
N ARG A 87 9.29 2.16 -3.34
CA ARG A 87 9.46 2.86 -4.61
C ARG A 87 8.26 3.76 -4.92
N TRP A 88 7.05 3.26 -4.67
CA TRP A 88 5.83 4.04 -4.87
C TRP A 88 5.87 5.34 -4.05
N VAL A 89 6.19 5.24 -2.77
CA VAL A 89 6.27 6.40 -1.88
C VAL A 89 7.37 7.36 -2.31
N GLU A 90 8.55 6.85 -2.64
CA GLU A 90 9.70 7.68 -3.03
C GLU A 90 9.46 8.42 -4.33
N LEU A 91 8.89 7.76 -5.33
CA LEU A 91 8.68 8.37 -6.64
C LEU A 91 7.56 9.38 -6.67
N THR A 92 6.49 9.14 -5.90
CA THR A 92 5.27 9.95 -5.99
C THR A 92 5.01 10.85 -4.79
N ASN A 93 5.81 10.72 -3.74
CA ASN A 93 5.60 11.40 -2.47
C ASN A 93 4.24 11.05 -1.85
N ALA A 94 3.81 9.81 -2.03
CA ALA A 94 2.53 9.33 -1.54
C ALA A 94 2.49 9.30 -0.01
N VAL A 95 1.31 9.55 0.55
CA VAL A 95 1.08 9.48 2.01
C VAL A 95 0.10 8.39 2.41
N GLY A 96 -0.62 7.82 1.44
CA GLY A 96 -1.59 6.75 1.71
C GLY A 96 -0.96 5.42 2.05
N ILE A 97 0.34 5.24 1.75
CA ILE A 97 1.10 4.05 2.09
C ILE A 97 2.32 4.48 2.90
N VAL A 98 2.55 3.77 4.01
CA VAL A 98 3.67 4.01 4.92
C VAL A 98 4.46 2.72 5.06
N CYS A 99 5.77 2.79 4.85
CA CYS A 99 6.67 1.65 4.98
C CYS A 99 7.43 1.77 6.29
N LYS A 100 7.43 0.70 7.10
CA LYS A 100 8.16 0.67 8.37
C LYS A 100 9.11 -0.51 8.40
N ASN A 101 10.27 -0.30 8.99
CA ASN A 101 11.28 -1.34 9.21
C ASN A 101 11.26 -1.78 10.68
N GLY A 102 11.90 -2.92 10.97
CA GLY A 102 12.10 -3.39 12.33
C GLY A 102 11.04 -4.38 12.78
N ALA A 103 10.91 -4.54 14.11
CA ALA A 103 10.08 -5.58 14.73
C ALA A 103 8.59 -5.44 14.39
N ASN A 104 8.09 -4.20 14.26
CA ASN A 104 6.73 -3.92 13.84
C ASN A 104 6.69 -3.47 12.38
N GLY A 105 7.67 -3.94 11.59
CA GLY A 105 7.81 -3.55 10.20
C GLY A 105 6.73 -4.10 9.29
N GLY A 106 6.63 -3.52 8.12
CA GLY A 106 5.69 -3.89 7.10
C GLY A 106 5.20 -2.70 6.32
N THR A 107 4.26 -2.95 5.43
CA THR A 107 3.62 -1.92 4.63
C THR A 107 2.25 -1.62 5.24
N TYR A 108 2.03 -0.38 5.58
CA TYR A 108 0.78 0.10 6.15
C TYR A 108 0.06 0.96 5.12
N ALA A 109 -1.24 0.79 5.00
CA ALA A 109 -2.06 1.58 4.08
C ALA A 109 -3.17 2.28 4.84
N GLN A 110 -3.50 3.48 4.39
CA GLN A 110 -4.66 4.21 4.90
C GLN A 110 -5.89 3.29 4.79
N ARG A 111 -6.84 3.45 5.69
CA ARG A 111 -7.97 2.52 5.88
C ARG A 111 -8.69 2.15 4.59
N ASP A 112 -9.04 3.14 3.75
CA ASP A 112 -9.77 2.87 2.51
C ASP A 112 -8.93 2.09 1.51
N ILE A 113 -7.63 2.41 1.46
CA ILE A 113 -6.67 1.70 0.61
C ILE A 113 -6.51 0.26 1.10
N ALA A 114 -6.43 0.06 2.41
CA ALA A 114 -6.32 -1.27 2.99
C ALA A 114 -7.55 -2.12 2.68
N PHE A 115 -8.74 -1.53 2.72
CA PHE A 115 -9.98 -2.23 2.36
C PHE A 115 -9.99 -2.64 0.89
N LYS A 116 -9.49 -1.76 0.02
CA LYS A 116 -9.34 -2.08 -1.41
C LYS A 116 -8.40 -3.26 -1.61
N PHE A 117 -7.28 -3.28 -0.89
CA PHE A 117 -6.33 -4.39 -0.93
C PHE A 117 -6.98 -5.70 -0.48
N ALA A 118 -7.79 -5.66 0.57
CA ALA A 118 -8.41 -6.84 1.16
C ALA A 118 -9.58 -7.41 0.34
N SER A 119 -10.15 -6.61 -0.55
CA SER A 119 -11.33 -6.99 -1.31
C SER A 119 -11.04 -7.98 -2.47
#